data_2c311b27dc15f4f9d2c9a68fab9058f5
#
_entry.id   2c311b27dc15f4f9d2c9a68fab9058f5
#
_cell.length_a   1.000
_cell.length_b   1.000
_cell.length_c   1.000
_cell.angle_alpha   90.00
_cell.angle_beta   90.00
_cell.angle_gamma   90.00
#
_symmetry.space_group_name_H-M   'P 1'
#
loop_
_entity.id
_entity.type
_entity.pdbx_description
1 polymer ?
#
loop_
_entity_poly.entity_id
_entity_poly.type
_entity_poly.pdbx_seq_one_letter_code
_entity_poly.pdbx_strand_id
1 'polypeptide(L)'
;PEWVEKYGQKAAYFCTNDAHTEPLLKQLLEYGGYFIEADLPSPLMGYPGALGLDLTEEAGDFEKILNKVESAIVEKGGADHFGTWAYSYGYTLSAGLALHAKNVLDGKSELLDMDDVAAALQGYSPKAAWNGAGYTNATTGVKSDNVFLIYQDTYIMGDPGHFMGNADVEIPEKYFTIS
;
A
#
# COMPACT_ATOMS: atom_id res chain seq x y z
N PRO A 1 -12.83 -10.09 17.77
CA PRO A 1 -14.26 -10.47 17.81
C PRO A 1 -15.18 -9.30 18.12
N GLU A 2 -15.00 -8.63 19.28
CA GLU A 2 -15.90 -7.56 19.78
C GLU A 2 -16.16 -6.43 18.77
N TRP A 3 -15.16 -6.05 17.99
CA TRP A 3 -15.31 -4.98 16.99
C TRP A 3 -16.11 -5.46 15.78
N VAL A 4 -15.91 -6.71 15.34
CA VAL A 4 -16.71 -7.28 14.25
C VAL A 4 -18.15 -7.48 14.69
N GLU A 5 -18.39 -7.90 15.95
CA GLU A 5 -19.73 -7.97 16.53
C GLU A 5 -20.41 -6.59 16.58
N LYS A 6 -19.66 -5.55 16.93
CA LYS A 6 -20.17 -4.18 17.07
C LYS A 6 -20.39 -3.46 15.74
N TYR A 7 -19.44 -3.58 14.79
CA TYR A 7 -19.41 -2.80 13.55
C TYR A 7 -19.77 -3.63 12.30
N GLY A 8 -19.87 -4.95 12.46
CA GLY A 8 -20.17 -5.89 11.39
C GLY A 8 -18.97 -6.27 10.53
N GLN A 9 -19.16 -7.31 9.72
CA GLN A 9 -18.13 -7.85 8.84
C GLN A 9 -17.79 -6.95 7.63
N LYS A 10 -18.57 -5.89 7.40
CA LYS A 10 -18.32 -4.89 6.34
C LYS A 10 -17.46 -3.72 6.81
N ALA A 11 -16.99 -3.74 8.06
CA ALA A 11 -16.07 -2.73 8.57
C ALA A 11 -14.66 -2.97 8.04
N ALA A 12 -13.96 -1.89 7.72
CA ALA A 12 -12.56 -1.90 7.35
C ALA A 12 -11.69 -1.60 8.58
N TYR A 13 -10.58 -2.32 8.69
CA TYR A 13 -9.64 -2.22 9.82
C TYR A 13 -8.26 -1.85 9.31
N PHE A 14 -7.59 -0.99 10.06
CA PHE A 14 -6.24 -0.51 9.77
C PHE A 14 -5.39 -0.55 11.05
N CYS A 15 -4.11 -0.90 10.91
CA CYS A 15 -3.14 -0.87 12.00
C CYS A 15 -2.24 0.35 11.88
N THR A 16 -2.17 1.14 12.94
CA THR A 16 -1.21 2.26 13.05
C THR A 16 0.16 1.83 13.61
N ASN A 17 0.36 0.52 13.80
CA ASN A 17 1.61 -0.05 14.27
C ASN A 17 1.77 -1.45 13.68
N ASP A 18 2.90 -1.69 13.02
CA ASP A 18 3.19 -2.95 12.31
C ASP A 18 3.15 -4.19 13.21
N ALA A 19 3.50 -4.06 14.49
CA ALA A 19 3.42 -5.17 15.45
C ALA A 19 1.98 -5.70 15.67
N HIS A 20 0.97 -4.91 15.32
CA HIS A 20 -0.43 -5.30 15.42
C HIS A 20 -0.98 -5.95 14.14
N THR A 21 -0.24 -5.91 13.04
CA THR A 21 -0.71 -6.38 11.72
C THR A 21 -0.97 -7.89 11.75
N GLU A 22 -0.01 -8.70 12.17
CA GLU A 22 -0.16 -10.15 12.22
C GLU A 22 -1.37 -10.61 13.08
N PRO A 23 -1.53 -10.17 14.35
CA PRO A 23 -2.69 -10.54 15.15
C PRO A 23 -4.02 -10.02 14.58
N LEU A 24 -4.04 -8.83 13.94
CA LEU A 24 -5.25 -8.34 13.30
C LEU A 24 -5.63 -9.20 12.08
N LEU A 25 -4.68 -9.53 11.20
CA LEU A 25 -4.92 -10.40 10.05
C LEU A 25 -5.50 -11.76 10.48
N LYS A 26 -4.96 -12.39 11.53
CA LYS A 26 -5.49 -13.64 12.10
C LYS A 26 -6.95 -13.50 12.52
N GLN A 27 -7.27 -12.40 13.21
CA GLN A 27 -8.64 -12.15 13.68
C GLN A 27 -9.62 -11.87 12.53
N LEU A 28 -9.19 -11.13 11.51
CA LEU A 28 -10.05 -10.86 10.36
C LEU A 28 -10.28 -12.07 9.48
N LEU A 29 -9.30 -12.97 9.35
CA LEU A 29 -9.48 -14.26 8.68
C LEU A 29 -10.47 -15.17 9.43
N GLU A 30 -10.53 -15.08 10.76
CA GLU A 30 -11.41 -15.89 11.58
C GLU A 30 -12.83 -15.32 11.70
N TYR A 31 -12.96 -13.99 11.91
CA TYR A 31 -14.24 -13.35 12.23
C TYR A 31 -14.84 -12.52 11.08
N GLY A 32 -14.07 -12.28 10.03
CA GLY A 32 -14.45 -11.42 8.90
C GLY A 32 -14.09 -9.95 9.11
N GLY A 33 -14.33 -9.16 8.08
CA GLY A 33 -13.97 -7.75 7.97
C GLY A 33 -13.01 -7.51 6.82
N TYR A 34 -12.65 -6.25 6.62
CA TYR A 34 -11.71 -5.84 5.56
C TYR A 34 -10.42 -5.34 6.18
N PHE A 35 -9.31 -5.80 5.67
CA PHE A 35 -7.98 -5.26 5.96
C PHE A 35 -7.48 -4.53 4.73
N ILE A 36 -7.32 -3.21 4.81
CA ILE A 36 -6.92 -2.42 3.64
C ILE A 36 -5.42 -2.55 3.43
N GLU A 37 -4.62 -2.17 4.44
CA GLU A 37 -3.16 -2.28 4.41
C GLU A 37 -2.57 -2.07 5.81
N ALA A 38 -1.27 -2.34 5.97
CA ALA A 38 -0.50 -2.05 7.16
C ALA A 38 0.04 -0.61 7.16
N ASP A 39 0.64 -0.17 8.25
CA ASP A 39 1.36 1.10 8.36
C ASP A 39 2.54 1.18 7.37
N LEU A 40 3.30 0.07 7.24
CA LEU A 40 4.29 -0.13 6.18
C LEU A 40 3.79 -1.20 5.19
N PRO A 41 3.00 -0.83 4.17
CA PRO A 41 2.32 -1.80 3.32
C PRO A 41 3.29 -2.65 2.52
N SER A 42 3.15 -3.96 2.65
CA SER A 42 3.93 -4.96 1.92
C SER A 42 3.30 -6.35 2.12
N PRO A 43 3.37 -7.27 1.15
CA PRO A 43 2.97 -8.66 1.37
C PRO A 43 3.84 -9.39 2.40
N LEU A 44 4.96 -8.79 2.83
CA LEU A 44 5.80 -9.29 3.90
C LEU A 44 5.36 -8.82 5.30
N MET A 45 4.52 -7.78 5.38
CA MET A 45 4.11 -7.19 6.65
C MET A 45 2.93 -7.94 7.27
N GLY A 46 3.24 -8.78 8.27
CA GLY A 46 2.27 -9.53 9.06
C GLY A 46 1.67 -10.76 8.36
N TYR A 47 1.57 -10.76 7.03
CA TYR A 47 0.98 -11.86 6.28
C TYR A 47 1.69 -13.22 6.48
N PRO A 48 3.03 -13.31 6.36
CA PRO A 48 3.71 -14.59 6.54
C PRO A 48 3.46 -15.20 7.92
N GLY A 49 3.53 -14.39 8.98
CA GLY A 49 3.25 -14.86 10.35
C GLY A 49 1.77 -15.22 10.56
N ALA A 50 0.84 -14.43 10.00
CA ALA A 50 -0.59 -14.72 10.11
C ALA A 50 -1.01 -16.01 9.38
N LEU A 51 -0.35 -16.29 8.26
CA LEU A 51 -0.66 -17.44 7.40
C LEU A 51 0.21 -18.67 7.67
N GLY A 52 1.29 -18.52 8.43
CA GLY A 52 2.28 -19.59 8.69
C GLY A 52 3.14 -19.90 7.46
N LEU A 53 3.47 -18.89 6.66
CA LEU A 53 4.24 -19.05 5.42
C LEU A 53 5.74 -18.89 5.65
N ASP A 54 6.53 -19.77 5.05
CA ASP A 54 7.95 -19.57 4.80
C ASP A 54 8.16 -19.04 3.39
N LEU A 55 8.77 -17.87 3.27
CA LEU A 55 9.03 -17.17 1.99
C LEU A 55 10.52 -17.16 1.64
N THR A 56 11.31 -18.07 2.23
CA THR A 56 12.77 -18.13 2.01
C THR A 56 13.11 -18.38 0.55
N GLU A 57 12.34 -19.23 -0.14
CA GLU A 57 12.56 -19.57 -1.55
C GLU A 57 12.18 -18.43 -2.51
N GLU A 58 11.26 -17.55 -2.09
CA GLU A 58 10.81 -16.40 -2.84
C GLU A 58 11.61 -15.11 -2.56
N ALA A 59 12.61 -15.19 -1.70
CA ALA A 59 13.37 -14.02 -1.25
C ALA A 59 13.91 -13.17 -2.43
N GLY A 60 13.51 -11.89 -2.47
CA GLY A 60 13.89 -10.94 -3.50
C GLY A 60 12.99 -10.94 -4.76
N ASP A 61 12.08 -11.89 -4.89
CA ASP A 61 11.09 -11.96 -5.98
C ASP A 61 9.71 -11.56 -5.46
N PHE A 62 9.41 -10.26 -5.51
CA PHE A 62 8.17 -9.71 -4.95
C PHE A 62 6.91 -10.24 -5.64
N GLU A 63 6.98 -10.59 -6.93
CA GLU A 63 5.84 -11.16 -7.64
C GLU A 63 5.51 -12.56 -7.10
N LYS A 64 6.51 -13.39 -6.87
CA LYS A 64 6.31 -14.71 -6.26
C LYS A 64 5.84 -14.61 -4.80
N ILE A 65 6.40 -13.67 -4.03
CA ILE A 65 5.96 -13.40 -2.66
C ILE A 65 4.47 -13.04 -2.65
N LEU A 66 4.06 -12.07 -3.47
CA LEU A 66 2.66 -11.65 -3.56
C LEU A 66 1.76 -12.83 -3.93
N ASN A 67 2.10 -13.57 -4.98
CA ASN A 67 1.29 -14.70 -5.45
C ASN A 67 1.15 -15.80 -4.37
N LYS A 68 2.20 -16.08 -3.60
CA LYS A 68 2.16 -17.09 -2.53
C LYS A 68 1.29 -16.63 -1.36
N VAL A 69 1.43 -15.36 -0.97
CA VAL A 69 0.59 -14.76 0.08
C VAL A 69 -0.87 -14.71 -0.36
N GLU A 70 -1.14 -14.25 -1.58
CA GLU A 70 -2.49 -14.18 -2.15
C GLU A 70 -3.17 -15.55 -2.19
N SER A 71 -2.46 -16.58 -2.70
CA SER A 71 -2.99 -17.95 -2.72
C SER A 71 -3.40 -18.42 -1.34
N ALA A 72 -2.58 -18.16 -0.32
CA ALA A 72 -2.90 -18.56 1.05
C ALA A 72 -4.07 -17.74 1.66
N ILE A 73 -4.24 -16.48 1.30
CA ILE A 73 -5.40 -15.66 1.67
C ILE A 73 -6.67 -16.22 1.04
N VAL A 74 -6.63 -16.54 -0.27
CA VAL A 74 -7.76 -17.10 -1.00
C VAL A 74 -8.18 -18.46 -0.43
N GLU A 75 -7.22 -19.36 -0.16
CA GLU A 75 -7.47 -20.66 0.47
C GLU A 75 -8.17 -20.55 1.83
N LYS A 76 -7.90 -19.48 2.58
CA LYS A 76 -8.56 -19.19 3.87
C LYS A 76 -9.89 -18.43 3.74
N GLY A 77 -10.37 -18.20 2.51
CA GLY A 77 -11.62 -17.51 2.26
C GLY A 77 -11.56 -15.99 2.39
N GLY A 78 -10.35 -15.41 2.34
CA GLY A 78 -10.11 -13.97 2.47
C GLY A 78 -10.09 -13.21 1.12
N ALA A 79 -10.46 -13.84 0.00
CA ALA A 79 -10.51 -13.19 -1.29
C ALA A 79 -11.32 -11.88 -1.24
N ASP A 80 -10.81 -10.82 -1.86
CA ASP A 80 -11.41 -9.48 -1.94
C ASP A 80 -11.55 -8.73 -0.59
N HIS A 81 -10.99 -9.27 0.48
CA HIS A 81 -11.07 -8.68 1.82
C HIS A 81 -9.72 -8.16 2.35
N PHE A 82 -8.61 -8.52 1.71
CA PHE A 82 -7.27 -8.20 2.19
C PHE A 82 -6.47 -7.45 1.14
N GLY A 83 -5.94 -6.30 1.54
CA GLY A 83 -5.14 -5.43 0.71
C GLY A 83 -3.70 -5.26 1.19
N THR A 84 -2.84 -4.84 0.30
CA THR A 84 -1.45 -4.46 0.57
C THR A 84 -0.91 -3.61 -0.58
N TRP A 85 0.25 -2.99 -0.41
CA TRP A 85 1.07 -2.66 -1.56
C TRP A 85 1.69 -3.95 -2.12
N ALA A 86 1.65 -4.12 -3.44
CA ALA A 86 2.15 -5.33 -4.07
C ALA A 86 3.66 -5.52 -3.94
N TYR A 87 4.39 -4.44 -3.69
CA TYR A 87 5.85 -4.39 -3.61
C TYR A 87 6.30 -3.85 -2.25
N SER A 88 7.55 -4.13 -1.87
CA SER A 88 8.11 -3.62 -0.61
C SER A 88 8.18 -2.09 -0.65
N TYR A 89 7.58 -1.44 0.33
CA TYR A 89 7.58 0.01 0.53
C TYR A 89 9.00 0.58 0.49
N GLY A 90 9.87 0.13 1.40
CA GLY A 90 11.22 0.68 1.54
C GLY A 90 12.09 0.46 0.31
N TYR A 91 12.00 -0.73 -0.31
CA TYR A 91 12.76 -1.04 -1.52
C TYR A 91 12.32 -0.17 -2.69
N THR A 92 11.02 -0.12 -2.98
CA THR A 92 10.48 0.62 -4.13
C THR A 92 10.77 2.12 -4.03
N LEU A 93 10.57 2.71 -2.85
CA LEU A 93 10.86 4.13 -2.65
C LEU A 93 12.36 4.41 -2.77
N SER A 94 13.21 3.65 -2.10
CA SER A 94 14.66 3.89 -2.12
C SER A 94 15.24 3.71 -3.51
N ALA A 95 14.91 2.63 -4.20
CA ALA A 95 15.43 2.33 -5.53
C ALA A 95 14.85 3.29 -6.59
N GLY A 96 13.55 3.59 -6.53
CA GLY A 96 12.90 4.51 -7.47
C GLY A 96 13.41 5.94 -7.33
N LEU A 97 13.55 6.46 -6.10
CA LEU A 97 14.10 7.80 -5.88
C LEU A 97 15.58 7.89 -6.25
N ALA A 98 16.37 6.83 -6.05
CA ALA A 98 17.76 6.78 -6.53
C ALA A 98 17.83 6.80 -8.07
N LEU A 99 16.93 6.08 -8.75
CA LEU A 99 16.81 6.13 -10.21
C LEU A 99 16.39 7.52 -10.70
N HIS A 100 15.42 8.15 -10.03
CA HIS A 100 15.00 9.50 -10.37
C HIS A 100 16.14 10.49 -10.24
N ALA A 101 16.87 10.48 -9.12
CA ALA A 101 18.04 11.34 -8.92
C ALA A 101 19.11 11.12 -10.01
N LYS A 102 19.37 9.86 -10.38
CA LYS A 102 20.27 9.54 -11.49
C LYS A 102 19.77 10.13 -12.82
N ASN A 103 18.48 9.99 -13.13
CA ASN A 103 17.90 10.52 -14.36
C ASN A 103 17.98 12.04 -14.42
N VAL A 104 17.78 12.74 -13.30
CA VAL A 104 17.97 14.19 -13.21
C VAL A 104 19.42 14.58 -13.50
N LEU A 105 20.39 13.88 -12.92
CA LEU A 105 21.82 14.13 -13.18
C LEU A 105 22.22 13.85 -14.64
N ASP A 106 21.55 12.89 -15.27
CA ASP A 106 21.75 12.57 -16.70
C ASP A 106 21.00 13.52 -17.66
N GLY A 107 20.22 14.47 -17.12
CA GLY A 107 19.40 15.42 -17.90
C GLY A 107 18.19 14.77 -18.59
N LYS A 108 17.69 13.66 -18.03
CA LYS A 108 16.54 12.86 -18.57
C LYS A 108 15.23 13.14 -17.86
N SER A 109 15.28 13.78 -16.70
CA SER A 109 14.14 14.05 -15.83
C SER A 109 14.29 15.37 -15.14
N GLU A 110 13.15 16.00 -14.79
CA GLU A 110 13.13 17.20 -13.96
C GLU A 110 12.96 16.84 -12.48
N LEU A 111 13.76 17.48 -11.61
CA LEU A 111 13.84 17.12 -10.18
C LEU A 111 12.50 17.16 -9.46
N LEU A 112 11.67 18.16 -9.75
CA LEU A 112 10.41 18.43 -9.06
C LEU A 112 9.18 18.11 -9.91
N ASP A 113 9.36 17.33 -10.97
CA ASP A 113 8.27 16.82 -11.78
C ASP A 113 7.72 15.52 -11.19
N MET A 114 6.41 15.51 -10.84
CA MET A 114 5.79 14.36 -10.20
C MET A 114 5.62 13.17 -11.16
N ASP A 115 5.44 13.43 -12.45
CA ASP A 115 5.31 12.36 -13.46
C ASP A 115 6.66 11.65 -13.64
N ASP A 116 7.77 12.38 -13.62
CA ASP A 116 9.13 11.83 -13.65
C ASP A 116 9.43 10.99 -12.40
N VAL A 117 9.03 11.47 -11.22
CA VAL A 117 9.12 10.70 -9.97
C VAL A 117 8.30 9.42 -10.05
N ALA A 118 7.03 9.52 -10.47
CA ALA A 118 6.13 8.38 -10.59
C ALA A 118 6.67 7.34 -11.59
N ALA A 119 7.19 7.77 -12.74
CA ALA A 119 7.79 6.89 -13.73
C ALA A 119 9.00 6.13 -13.18
N ALA A 120 9.85 6.77 -12.38
CA ALA A 120 10.99 6.12 -11.75
C ALA A 120 10.56 5.07 -10.70
N LEU A 121 9.53 5.38 -9.89
CA LEU A 121 8.93 4.44 -8.93
C LEU A 121 8.27 3.26 -9.64
N GLN A 122 7.55 3.51 -10.74
CA GLN A 122 6.91 2.49 -11.57
C GLN A 122 7.91 1.45 -12.12
N GLY A 123 9.16 1.85 -12.36
CA GLY A 123 10.23 0.95 -12.80
C GLY A 123 10.50 -0.20 -11.80
N TYR A 124 10.18 -0.01 -10.53
CA TYR A 124 10.34 -1.01 -9.46
C TYR A 124 9.01 -1.58 -8.94
N SER A 125 7.90 -1.15 -9.50
CA SER A 125 6.55 -1.60 -9.14
C SER A 125 5.66 -1.67 -10.39
N PRO A 126 5.97 -2.60 -11.33
CA PRO A 126 5.22 -2.73 -12.58
C PRO A 126 3.73 -2.94 -12.31
N LYS A 127 2.88 -2.28 -13.09
CA LYS A 127 1.42 -2.30 -13.01
C LYS A 127 0.80 -1.53 -11.84
N ALA A 128 1.55 -1.19 -10.78
CA ALA A 128 1.01 -0.34 -9.72
C ALA A 128 0.85 1.11 -10.22
N ALA A 129 -0.24 1.76 -9.85
CA ALA A 129 -0.40 3.19 -10.09
C ALA A 129 0.26 3.98 -8.96
N TRP A 130 0.98 5.04 -9.33
CA TRP A 130 1.54 6.01 -8.40
C TRP A 130 0.82 7.33 -8.58
N ASN A 131 0.53 7.98 -7.46
CA ASN A 131 -0.06 9.30 -7.45
C ASN A 131 0.66 10.18 -6.43
N GLY A 132 0.57 11.50 -6.61
CA GLY A 132 1.20 12.42 -5.69
C GLY A 132 0.81 13.86 -5.96
N ALA A 133 1.09 14.70 -4.97
CA ALA A 133 0.87 16.13 -5.03
C ALA A 133 1.94 16.86 -4.22
N GLY A 134 2.20 18.12 -4.57
CA GLY A 134 3.02 18.99 -3.73
C GLY A 134 2.37 19.20 -2.36
N TYR A 135 3.19 19.13 -1.32
CA TYR A 135 2.71 19.31 0.05
C TYR A 135 2.27 20.74 0.30
N THR A 136 1.08 20.90 0.86
CA THR A 136 0.59 22.17 1.40
C THR A 136 0.33 22.01 2.90
N ASN A 137 0.92 22.87 3.70
CA ASN A 137 0.68 22.86 5.14
C ASN A 137 -0.75 23.26 5.44
N ALA A 138 -1.54 22.38 6.05
CA ALA A 138 -2.96 22.59 6.30
C ALA A 138 -3.25 23.75 7.27
N THR A 139 -2.32 24.05 8.19
CA THR A 139 -2.49 25.13 9.19
C THR A 139 -2.16 26.50 8.61
N THR A 140 -1.11 26.58 7.78
CA THR A 140 -0.58 27.87 7.29
C THR A 140 -0.99 28.17 5.84
N GLY A 141 -1.47 27.17 5.09
CA GLY A 141 -1.74 27.27 3.67
C GLY A 141 -0.46 27.38 2.80
N VAL A 142 0.72 27.28 3.39
CA VAL A 142 1.99 27.41 2.65
C VAL A 142 2.27 26.13 1.86
N LYS A 143 2.41 26.27 0.56
CA LYS A 143 2.84 25.21 -0.34
C LYS A 143 4.37 25.05 -0.29
N SER A 144 4.83 23.83 -0.18
CA SER A 144 6.27 23.51 -0.23
C SER A 144 6.72 23.32 -1.67
N ASP A 145 7.87 23.88 -2.03
CA ASP A 145 8.40 23.79 -3.40
C ASP A 145 9.19 22.50 -3.65
N ASN A 146 9.54 21.77 -2.60
CA ASN A 146 10.44 20.61 -2.66
C ASN A 146 9.98 19.40 -1.85
N VAL A 147 8.70 19.32 -1.52
CA VAL A 147 8.11 18.18 -0.79
C VAL A 147 6.90 17.67 -1.56
N PHE A 148 6.92 16.38 -1.87
CA PHE A 148 5.78 15.66 -2.43
C PHE A 148 5.22 14.69 -1.41
N LEU A 149 3.90 14.56 -1.41
CA LEU A 149 3.19 13.41 -0.84
C LEU A 149 2.92 12.46 -1.98
N ILE A 150 3.43 11.23 -1.87
CA ILE A 150 3.24 10.19 -2.89
C ILE A 150 2.63 8.95 -2.26
N TYR A 151 1.83 8.23 -3.01
CA TYR A 151 1.28 6.94 -2.62
C TYR A 151 1.16 6.00 -3.82
N GLN A 152 1.21 4.73 -3.52
CA GLN A 152 0.91 3.65 -4.47
C GLN A 152 -0.52 3.17 -4.23
N ASP A 153 -1.20 2.73 -5.28
CA ASP A 153 -2.52 2.12 -5.15
C ASP A 153 -2.43 0.77 -4.41
N THR A 154 -3.50 0.47 -3.69
CA THR A 154 -3.64 -0.79 -2.96
C THR A 154 -3.90 -1.94 -3.93
N TYR A 155 -3.21 -3.05 -3.73
CA TYR A 155 -3.50 -4.33 -4.36
C TYR A 155 -4.46 -5.12 -3.46
N ILE A 156 -5.59 -5.54 -4.00
CA ILE A 156 -6.57 -6.41 -3.33
C ILE A 156 -6.30 -7.84 -3.74
N MET A 157 -6.03 -8.67 -2.74
CA MET A 157 -5.79 -10.10 -2.93
C MET A 157 -7.11 -10.82 -3.25
N GLY A 158 -7.13 -11.59 -4.34
CA GLY A 158 -8.35 -12.25 -4.83
C GLY A 158 -8.04 -13.39 -5.79
N ASP A 159 -9.06 -13.85 -6.52
CA ASP A 159 -8.93 -14.90 -7.54
C ASP A 159 -9.60 -14.47 -8.86
N PRO A 160 -8.91 -13.70 -9.71
CA PRO A 160 -7.57 -13.11 -9.52
C PRO A 160 -7.60 -11.84 -8.67
N GLY A 161 -6.46 -11.52 -8.02
CA GLY A 161 -6.28 -10.24 -7.37
C GLY A 161 -6.12 -9.08 -8.37
N HIS A 162 -6.28 -7.85 -7.88
CA HIS A 162 -6.26 -6.67 -8.73
C HIS A 162 -5.80 -5.41 -7.98
N PHE A 163 -5.25 -4.45 -8.73
CA PHE A 163 -5.01 -3.11 -8.22
C PHE A 163 -6.32 -2.31 -8.21
N MET A 164 -6.56 -1.56 -7.14
CA MET A 164 -7.74 -0.67 -7.03
C MET A 164 -7.69 0.48 -8.04
N GLY A 165 -6.47 0.91 -8.39
CA GLY A 165 -6.26 2.11 -9.18
C GLY A 165 -6.49 3.39 -8.38
N ASN A 166 -6.29 4.53 -9.03
CA ASN A 166 -6.57 5.84 -8.46
C ASN A 166 -8.01 6.23 -8.79
N ALA A 167 -8.88 6.18 -7.80
CA ALA A 167 -10.25 6.64 -7.98
C ALA A 167 -10.30 8.18 -7.98
N ASP A 168 -10.93 8.76 -8.99
CA ASP A 168 -11.28 10.18 -9.00
C ASP A 168 -12.56 10.36 -8.18
N VAL A 169 -12.38 10.54 -6.87
CA VAL A 169 -13.47 10.66 -5.91
C VAL A 169 -13.49 12.08 -5.35
N GLU A 170 -14.58 12.79 -5.56
CA GLU A 170 -14.83 14.07 -4.91
C GLU A 170 -15.03 13.86 -3.41
N ILE A 171 -14.10 14.35 -2.60
CA ILE A 171 -14.18 14.26 -1.14
C ILE A 171 -15.00 15.44 -0.62
N PRO A 172 -16.12 15.20 0.09
CA PRO A 172 -16.91 16.28 0.66
C PRO A 172 -16.10 17.20 1.58
N GLU A 173 -16.30 18.51 1.44
CA GLU A 173 -15.54 19.58 2.12
C GLU A 173 -15.51 19.40 3.66
N LYS A 174 -16.57 18.82 4.25
CA LYS A 174 -16.66 18.52 5.69
C LYS A 174 -15.55 17.63 6.23
N TYR A 175 -14.85 16.86 5.37
CA TYR A 175 -13.75 15.99 5.79
C TYR A 175 -12.39 16.70 5.80
N PHE A 176 -12.30 17.91 5.26
CA PHE A 176 -11.09 18.74 5.31
C PHE A 176 -11.02 19.63 6.56
N THR A 177 -12.08 19.72 7.33
CA THR A 177 -12.10 20.47 8.61
C THR A 177 -11.78 19.53 9.76
N ILE A 178 -10.58 19.65 10.31
CA ILE A 178 -10.21 19.02 11.58
C ILE A 178 -10.69 19.96 12.68
N SER A 179 -11.73 19.55 13.38
CA SER A 179 -12.23 20.26 14.58
C SER A 179 -11.50 19.80 15.83
#